data_403bb1632567dd17e2a9b36d47e49499
#
_entry.id   403bb1632567dd17e2a9b36d47e49499
#
_cell.length_a   1.000
_cell.length_b   1.000
_cell.length_c   1.000
_cell.angle_alpha   90.00
_cell.angle_beta   90.00
_cell.angle_gamma   90.00
#
_symmetry.space_group_name_H-M   'P 1'
#
loop_
_entity.id
_entity.type
_entity.pdbx_description
1 polymer ?
#
loop_
_entity_poly.entity_id
_entity_poly.type
_entity_poly.pdbx_seq_one_letter_code
_entity_poly.pdbx_strand_id
1 'polypeptide(L)'
;MADKKPTAGKKTTSSKAKTTAASNVIAAPAEEVIEKVITKANTAKKDPVKKTTEQEKKVMVQQALGMVETRGLVAAIEAADAMLKAANVELVGTEKIGSGLVSVMVRGDVGAVKAAVEAGLAAAQKLGEIIATHVIPRPHTDVEKILPSLK
;
A
#
# COMPACT_ATOMS: atom_id res chain seq x y z
N MET A 1 -14.80 -56.75 -27.20
CA MET A 1 -13.45 -57.27 -27.52
C MET A 1 -12.50 -56.15 -27.05
N ALA A 2 -12.01 -56.44 -25.96
CA ALA A 2 -10.64 -56.78 -25.53
C ALA A 2 -9.82 -55.48 -25.31
N ASP A 3 -9.66 -55.04 -24.06
CA ASP A 3 -8.58 -55.41 -23.13
C ASP A 3 -7.20 -54.93 -23.52
N LYS A 4 -6.64 -54.01 -22.76
CA LYS A 4 -5.42 -54.23 -21.99
C LYS A 4 -4.93 -53.01 -21.23
N LYS A 5 -5.03 -53.06 -19.93
CA LYS A 5 -4.10 -52.57 -18.90
C LYS A 5 -3.03 -53.69 -18.73
N PRO A 6 -1.89 -53.57 -18.04
CA PRO A 6 -1.35 -52.54 -17.11
C PRO A 6 0.19 -52.37 -17.20
N THR A 7 0.82 -51.65 -16.31
CA THR A 7 1.88 -51.91 -15.30
C THR A 7 2.70 -50.66 -15.04
N ALA A 8 2.76 -50.08 -13.87
CA ALA A 8 3.45 -50.38 -12.62
C ALA A 8 4.99 -50.32 -12.69
N GLY A 9 5.55 -49.42 -11.89
CA GLY A 9 6.98 -49.35 -11.58
C GLY A 9 7.28 -48.04 -10.77
N LYS A 10 7.06 -47.89 -9.56
CA LYS A 10 7.74 -48.14 -8.28
C LYS A 10 9.28 -48.09 -8.37
N LYS A 11 9.89 -47.01 -7.88
CA LYS A 11 11.05 -47.11 -6.99
C LYS A 11 11.34 -45.83 -6.22
N THR A 12 11.24 -46.01 -4.95
CA THR A 12 11.76 -45.26 -3.81
C THR A 12 13.28 -45.19 -3.80
N THR A 13 13.87 -44.08 -3.38
CA THR A 13 15.05 -44.13 -2.50
C THR A 13 15.09 -42.91 -1.57
N SER A 14 15.04 -43.26 -0.33
CA SER A 14 15.36 -42.53 0.90
C SER A 14 16.86 -42.34 1.05
N SER A 15 17.29 -41.19 1.61
CA SER A 15 18.44 -41.09 2.52
C SER A 15 18.36 -39.74 3.24
N LYS A 16 17.95 -39.67 4.41
CA LYS A 16 18.52 -39.90 5.76
C LYS A 16 19.72 -39.00 6.08
N ALA A 17 19.41 -38.00 6.89
CA ALA A 17 20.07 -37.47 8.08
C ALA A 17 21.58 -37.17 8.06
N LYS A 18 21.94 -35.96 8.52
CA LYS A 18 22.85 -35.87 9.69
C LYS A 18 22.72 -34.51 10.41
N THR A 19 22.31 -34.62 11.62
CA THR A 19 22.37 -33.67 12.72
C THR A 19 23.83 -33.43 13.13
N THR A 20 24.22 -32.20 13.38
CA THR A 20 25.21 -31.89 14.42
C THR A 20 24.93 -30.53 15.02
N ALA A 21 24.63 -30.57 16.30
CA ALA A 21 24.55 -29.45 17.23
C ALA A 21 25.95 -28.96 17.58
N ALA A 22 26.08 -27.67 17.81
CA ALA A 22 26.96 -27.15 18.86
C ALA A 22 26.56 -25.68 19.18
N SER A 23 25.98 -25.57 20.34
CA SER A 23 25.93 -24.45 21.25
C SER A 23 27.19 -23.58 21.26
N ASN A 24 27.05 -22.26 21.29
CA ASN A 24 27.76 -21.50 22.29
C ASN A 24 27.03 -20.19 22.64
N VAL A 25 26.68 -20.10 23.89
CA VAL A 25 26.14 -18.99 24.65
C VAL A 25 27.28 -18.03 24.95
N ILE A 26 27.15 -16.75 24.69
CA ILE A 26 27.74 -15.70 25.54
C ILE A 26 26.75 -14.53 25.58
N ALA A 27 26.20 -14.37 26.78
CA ALA A 27 25.44 -13.20 27.21
C ALA A 27 26.38 -12.10 27.68
N ALA A 28 25.96 -10.83 27.46
CA ALA A 28 26.05 -9.68 28.36
C ALA A 28 26.52 -8.39 27.67
N PRO A 29 26.28 -7.21 28.26
CA PRO A 29 25.03 -6.46 28.30
C PRO A 29 25.16 -5.09 27.56
N ALA A 30 24.13 -4.67 26.91
CA ALA A 30 24.03 -3.37 26.24
C ALA A 30 23.18 -2.40 27.07
N GLU A 31 23.74 -1.91 28.17
CA GLU A 31 23.16 -0.80 28.95
C GLU A 31 24.25 0.22 29.30
N GLU A 32 24.84 0.89 28.32
CA GLU A 32 25.70 2.05 28.64
C GLU A 32 25.98 3.03 27.50
N VAL A 33 25.14 3.16 26.49
CA VAL A 33 25.36 4.13 25.38
C VAL A 33 24.20 5.10 25.14
N ILE A 34 23.16 5.09 25.97
CA ILE A 34 21.96 5.94 25.73
C ILE A 34 21.99 7.27 26.48
N GLU A 35 22.98 7.57 27.30
CA GLU A 35 22.94 8.77 28.18
C GLU A 35 23.81 9.96 27.75
N LYS A 36 24.41 9.95 26.53
CA LYS A 36 25.28 11.07 26.07
C LYS A 36 24.82 11.86 24.86
N VAL A 37 23.60 11.66 24.34
CA VAL A 37 23.10 12.40 23.15
C VAL A 37 21.96 13.38 23.45
N ILE A 38 21.45 13.47 24.70
CA ILE A 38 20.26 14.27 25.03
C ILE A 38 20.56 15.67 25.57
N THR A 39 21.81 16.14 25.61
CA THR A 39 22.10 17.46 26.14
C THR A 39 22.82 18.43 25.18
N LYS A 40 22.34 18.55 23.94
CA LYS A 40 22.70 19.73 23.11
C LYS A 40 21.73 19.92 21.94
N ALA A 41 20.52 20.34 22.18
CA ALA A 41 19.73 21.10 21.21
C ALA A 41 18.45 21.65 21.86
N ASN A 42 18.62 22.55 22.78
CA ASN A 42 17.47 23.33 23.24
C ASN A 42 17.89 24.81 23.32
N THR A 43 17.95 25.45 22.18
CA THR A 43 17.83 26.92 22.02
C THR A 43 17.81 27.27 20.54
N ALA A 44 16.61 27.44 19.97
CA ALA A 44 16.32 28.53 19.00
C ALA A 44 14.87 28.43 18.53
N LYS A 45 14.12 29.25 19.09
CA LYS A 45 12.86 29.89 18.72
C LYS A 45 12.50 29.98 17.24
N LYS A 46 11.18 29.82 17.05
CA LYS A 46 10.26 30.53 16.13
C LYS A 46 9.97 29.88 14.76
N ASP A 47 8.74 29.35 14.72
CA ASP A 47 7.77 29.33 13.62
C ASP A 47 8.18 28.90 12.19
N PRO A 48 7.87 27.64 11.83
CA PRO A 48 7.68 27.31 10.43
C PRO A 48 6.35 26.59 10.10
N VAL A 49 5.28 26.78 10.89
CA VAL A 49 4.02 26.03 10.66
C VAL A 49 3.28 26.45 9.37
N LYS A 50 3.49 27.68 8.87
CA LYS A 50 2.84 28.13 7.63
C LYS A 50 3.53 27.74 6.32
N LYS A 51 4.85 27.48 6.35
CA LYS A 51 5.59 27.08 5.14
C LYS A 51 5.48 25.61 4.78
N THR A 52 5.27 24.74 5.77
CA THR A 52 5.16 23.28 5.57
C THR A 52 3.89 22.93 4.80
N THR A 53 2.76 23.56 5.12
CA THR A 53 1.46 23.26 4.50
C THR A 53 1.39 23.63 3.02
N GLU A 54 2.07 24.71 2.59
CA GLU A 54 2.09 25.11 1.18
C GLU A 54 3.06 24.27 0.33
N GLN A 55 4.17 23.81 0.92
CA GLN A 55 5.12 22.93 0.24
C GLN A 55 4.55 21.51 0.09
N GLU A 56 3.89 20.98 1.10
CA GLU A 56 3.20 19.69 1.04
C GLU A 56 2.10 19.70 -0.02
N LYS A 57 1.26 20.73 -0.06
CA LYS A 57 0.27 20.91 -1.13
C LYS A 57 0.90 20.99 -2.52
N LYS A 58 2.05 21.67 -2.67
CA LYS A 58 2.71 21.82 -3.96
C LYS A 58 3.34 20.49 -4.45
N VAL A 59 3.84 19.66 -3.53
CA VAL A 59 4.36 18.33 -3.87
C VAL A 59 3.23 17.38 -4.29
N MET A 60 2.10 17.40 -3.60
CA MET A 60 0.93 16.58 -3.94
C MET A 60 0.36 16.90 -5.33
N VAL A 61 0.35 18.16 -5.73
CA VAL A 61 -0.14 18.61 -7.05
C VAL A 61 0.65 18.01 -8.23
N GLN A 62 1.90 17.59 -8.01
CA GLN A 62 2.74 16.99 -9.07
C GLN A 62 2.73 15.46 -9.07
N GLN A 63 2.09 14.84 -8.08
CA GLN A 63 2.01 13.38 -7.96
C GLN A 63 0.94 12.80 -8.88
N ALA A 64 1.13 11.53 -9.27
CA ALA A 64 0.12 10.79 -10.01
C ALA A 64 -1.18 10.66 -9.20
N LEU A 65 -2.30 10.63 -9.90
CA LEU A 65 -3.63 10.42 -9.34
C LEU A 65 -4.15 9.05 -9.76
N GLY A 66 -4.49 8.19 -8.79
CA GLY A 66 -5.14 6.92 -9.01
C GLY A 66 -6.60 6.97 -8.56
N MET A 67 -7.48 6.33 -9.31
CA MET A 67 -8.91 6.34 -9.05
C MET A 67 -9.49 4.94 -9.23
N VAL A 68 -10.38 4.56 -8.33
CA VAL A 68 -11.17 3.33 -8.40
C VAL A 68 -12.64 3.69 -8.13
N GLU A 69 -13.51 3.43 -9.09
CA GLU A 69 -14.94 3.63 -8.94
C GLU A 69 -15.66 2.29 -8.79
N THR A 70 -16.47 2.20 -7.74
CA THR A 70 -17.20 0.98 -7.38
C THR A 70 -18.68 1.27 -7.20
N ARG A 71 -19.49 0.23 -7.36
CA ARG A 71 -20.89 0.27 -6.93
C ARG A 71 -20.98 -0.30 -5.51
N GLY A 72 -21.19 0.57 -4.54
CA GLY A 72 -21.26 0.22 -3.13
C GLY A 72 -20.12 0.77 -2.29
N LEU A 73 -20.47 1.32 -1.13
CA LEU A 73 -19.51 1.94 -0.21
C LEU A 73 -18.54 0.91 0.40
N VAL A 74 -19.00 -0.32 0.66
CA VAL A 74 -18.16 -1.36 1.27
C VAL A 74 -17.01 -1.72 0.36
N ALA A 75 -17.28 -1.94 -0.94
CA ALA A 75 -16.24 -2.22 -1.93
C ALA A 75 -15.27 -1.04 -2.09
N ALA A 76 -15.76 0.19 -2.02
CA ALA A 76 -14.93 1.40 -2.07
C ALA A 76 -13.97 1.51 -0.87
N ILE A 77 -14.45 1.20 0.34
CA ILE A 77 -13.60 1.24 1.55
C ILE A 77 -12.53 0.15 1.50
N GLU A 78 -12.90 -1.07 1.07
CA GLU A 78 -11.93 -2.15 0.88
C GLU A 78 -10.90 -1.82 -0.18
N ALA A 79 -11.32 -1.20 -1.30
CA ALA A 79 -10.38 -0.69 -2.30
C ALA A 79 -9.38 0.30 -1.69
N ALA A 80 -9.86 1.27 -0.90
CA ALA A 80 -9.01 2.26 -0.24
C ALA A 80 -7.97 1.60 0.68
N ASP A 81 -8.40 0.68 1.53
CA ASP A 81 -7.52 -0.04 2.45
C ASP A 81 -6.46 -0.86 1.71
N ALA A 82 -6.88 -1.62 0.69
CA ALA A 82 -5.97 -2.41 -0.14
C ALA A 82 -4.95 -1.55 -0.88
N MET A 83 -5.37 -0.39 -1.43
CA MET A 83 -4.50 0.56 -2.11
C MET A 83 -3.42 1.11 -1.16
N LEU A 84 -3.79 1.53 0.04
CA LEU A 84 -2.88 2.08 1.05
C LEU A 84 -1.90 1.05 1.60
N LYS A 85 -2.30 -0.22 1.66
CA LYS A 85 -1.44 -1.33 2.11
C LYS A 85 -0.49 -1.84 1.05
N ALA A 86 -0.89 -1.76 -0.23
CA ALA A 86 -0.11 -2.31 -1.33
C ALA A 86 1.08 -1.45 -1.73
N ALA A 87 0.99 -0.13 -1.58
CA ALA A 87 2.04 0.79 -2.01
C ALA A 87 2.06 2.07 -1.18
N ASN A 88 3.16 2.81 -1.26
CA ASN A 88 3.30 4.10 -0.60
C ASN A 88 2.52 5.18 -1.36
N VAL A 89 1.24 5.28 -1.06
CA VAL A 89 0.31 6.26 -1.62
C VAL A 89 -0.46 6.95 -0.51
N GLU A 90 -0.98 8.13 -0.80
CA GLU A 90 -1.77 8.93 0.13
C GLU A 90 -3.22 8.98 -0.33
N LEU A 91 -4.16 8.80 0.61
CA LEU A 91 -5.59 8.89 0.32
C LEU A 91 -5.98 10.36 0.17
N VAL A 92 -6.49 10.72 -1.02
CA VAL A 92 -7.06 12.05 -1.29
C VAL A 92 -8.46 12.16 -0.70
N GLY A 93 -9.26 11.12 -0.89
CA GLY A 93 -10.62 11.07 -0.39
C GLY A 93 -11.50 10.12 -1.17
N THR A 94 -12.77 10.15 -0.80
CA THR A 94 -13.82 9.40 -1.48
C THR A 94 -14.95 10.34 -1.87
N GLU A 95 -15.52 10.15 -3.07
CA GLU A 95 -16.66 10.93 -3.55
C GLU A 95 -17.83 10.00 -3.83
N LYS A 96 -19.01 10.40 -3.33
CA LYS A 96 -20.28 9.70 -3.57
C LYS A 96 -21.00 10.37 -4.74
N ILE A 97 -21.03 9.70 -5.88
CA ILE A 97 -21.57 10.27 -7.12
C ILE A 97 -23.10 10.18 -7.18
N GLY A 98 -23.68 9.22 -6.47
CA GLY A 98 -25.11 8.90 -6.52
C GLY A 98 -25.36 7.50 -7.08
N SER A 99 -26.57 7.01 -6.98
CA SER A 99 -26.97 5.66 -7.43
C SER A 99 -26.11 4.51 -6.89
N GLY A 100 -25.52 4.70 -5.71
CA GLY A 100 -24.61 3.75 -5.09
C GLY A 100 -23.17 3.77 -5.62
N LEU A 101 -22.84 4.70 -6.54
CA LEU A 101 -21.49 4.85 -7.07
C LEU A 101 -20.61 5.63 -6.09
N VAL A 102 -19.42 5.12 -5.86
CA VAL A 102 -18.39 5.71 -4.99
C VAL A 102 -17.05 5.63 -5.66
N SER A 103 -16.37 6.76 -5.75
CA SER A 103 -14.99 6.85 -6.26
C SER A 103 -14.02 7.05 -5.10
N VAL A 104 -12.93 6.28 -5.10
CA VAL A 104 -11.79 6.42 -4.19
C VAL A 104 -10.60 6.97 -4.96
N MET A 105 -9.88 7.90 -4.36
CA MET A 105 -8.77 8.60 -5.01
C MET A 105 -7.52 8.57 -4.14
N VAL A 106 -6.36 8.27 -4.75
CA VAL A 106 -5.05 8.25 -4.09
C VAL A 106 -4.01 9.04 -4.88
N ARG A 107 -3.01 9.54 -4.17
CA ARG A 107 -1.85 10.25 -4.70
C ARG A 107 -0.55 9.52 -4.37
N GLY A 108 0.45 9.68 -5.22
CA GLY A 108 1.78 9.13 -4.99
C GLY A 108 2.64 9.11 -6.24
N ASP A 109 3.75 8.39 -6.17
CA ASP A 109 4.56 8.11 -7.35
C ASP A 109 3.78 7.27 -8.37
N VAL A 110 4.07 7.46 -9.66
CA VAL A 110 3.34 6.79 -10.76
C VAL A 110 3.35 5.26 -10.61
N GLY A 111 4.49 4.69 -10.24
CA GLY A 111 4.63 3.24 -10.03
C GLY A 111 3.82 2.75 -8.85
N ALA A 112 3.90 3.48 -7.73
CA ALA A 112 3.15 3.18 -6.51
C ALA A 112 1.63 3.27 -6.75
N VAL A 113 1.17 4.33 -7.43
CA VAL A 113 -0.25 4.52 -7.75
C VAL A 113 -0.79 3.42 -8.67
N LYS A 114 -0.01 2.98 -9.67
CA LYS A 114 -0.42 1.85 -10.52
C LYS A 114 -0.61 0.56 -9.71
N ALA A 115 0.39 0.20 -8.90
CA ALA A 115 0.33 -0.99 -8.04
C ALA A 115 -0.83 -0.89 -7.02
N ALA A 116 -1.04 0.29 -6.44
CA ALA A 116 -2.16 0.54 -5.53
C ALA A 116 -3.51 0.30 -6.22
N VAL A 117 -3.74 0.90 -7.40
CA VAL A 117 -5.00 0.76 -8.15
C VAL A 117 -5.26 -0.70 -8.53
N GLU A 118 -4.24 -1.45 -8.95
CA GLU A 118 -4.37 -2.89 -9.25
C GLU A 118 -4.77 -3.70 -7.99
N ALA A 119 -4.14 -3.41 -6.86
CA ALA A 119 -4.48 -4.08 -5.60
C ALA A 119 -5.90 -3.73 -5.12
N GLY A 120 -6.28 -2.45 -5.19
CA GLY A 120 -7.63 -1.98 -4.86
C GLY A 120 -8.70 -2.62 -5.73
N LEU A 121 -8.45 -2.71 -7.04
CA LEU A 121 -9.33 -3.41 -7.99
C LEU A 121 -9.53 -4.87 -7.58
N ALA A 122 -8.44 -5.61 -7.32
CA ALA A 122 -8.50 -7.02 -6.98
C ALA A 122 -9.23 -7.30 -5.64
N ALA A 123 -9.11 -6.40 -4.67
CA ALA A 123 -9.79 -6.50 -3.39
C ALA A 123 -11.29 -6.18 -3.53
N ALA A 124 -11.61 -5.05 -4.16
CA ALA A 124 -12.97 -4.56 -4.28
C ALA A 124 -13.88 -5.45 -5.15
N GLN A 125 -13.33 -6.11 -6.18
CA GLN A 125 -14.07 -7.06 -7.03
C GLN A 125 -14.71 -8.22 -6.27
N LYS A 126 -14.19 -8.55 -5.08
CA LYS A 126 -14.74 -9.61 -4.22
C LYS A 126 -16.00 -9.17 -3.47
N LEU A 127 -16.20 -7.86 -3.32
CA LEU A 127 -17.24 -7.28 -2.48
C LEU A 127 -18.28 -6.47 -3.25
N GLY A 128 -18.00 -6.10 -4.50
CA GLY A 128 -18.90 -5.28 -5.29
C GLY A 128 -18.49 -5.18 -6.76
N GLU A 129 -19.33 -4.50 -7.53
CA GLU A 129 -19.09 -4.23 -8.94
C GLU A 129 -18.08 -3.08 -9.09
N ILE A 130 -17.06 -3.28 -9.93
CA ILE A 130 -16.13 -2.22 -10.32
C ILE A 130 -16.67 -1.56 -11.59
N ILE A 131 -16.81 -0.27 -11.56
CA ILE A 131 -17.30 0.53 -12.69
C ILE A 131 -16.14 0.97 -13.57
N ALA A 132 -15.11 1.57 -12.95
CA ALA A 132 -13.94 2.06 -13.67
C ALA A 132 -12.72 2.13 -12.74
N THR A 133 -11.54 2.02 -13.35
CA THR A 133 -10.25 2.34 -12.71
C THR A 133 -9.42 3.18 -13.66
N HIS A 134 -8.71 4.16 -13.12
CA HIS A 134 -7.83 4.99 -13.96
C HIS A 134 -6.64 5.53 -13.18
N VAL A 135 -5.53 5.76 -13.91
CA VAL A 135 -4.33 6.42 -13.37
C VAL A 135 -3.95 7.57 -14.28
N ILE A 136 -3.83 8.76 -13.71
CA ILE A 136 -3.32 9.95 -14.39
C ILE A 136 -1.89 10.20 -13.89
N PRO A 137 -0.85 9.92 -14.71
CA PRO A 137 0.54 10.05 -14.27
C PRO A 137 0.96 11.48 -13.91
N ARG A 138 0.41 12.46 -14.62
CA ARG A 138 0.70 13.89 -14.41
C ARG A 138 -0.58 14.70 -14.55
N PRO A 139 -1.40 14.77 -13.50
CA PRO A 139 -2.62 15.58 -13.53
C PRO A 139 -2.26 17.07 -13.61
N HIS A 140 -3.10 17.82 -14.32
CA HIS A 140 -2.97 19.28 -14.35
C HIS A 140 -3.23 19.87 -12.97
N THR A 141 -2.60 20.98 -12.64
CA THR A 141 -2.74 21.65 -11.34
C THR A 141 -4.18 22.04 -10.99
N ASP A 142 -5.00 22.33 -12.00
CA ASP A 142 -6.39 22.70 -11.78
C ASP A 142 -7.28 21.52 -11.39
N VAL A 143 -6.82 20.27 -11.58
CA VAL A 143 -7.55 19.06 -11.12
C VAL A 143 -7.72 19.07 -9.61
N GLU A 144 -6.76 19.64 -8.85
CA GLU A 144 -6.86 19.77 -7.40
C GLU A 144 -8.12 20.52 -6.92
N LYS A 145 -8.63 21.43 -7.76
CA LYS A 145 -9.81 22.24 -7.41
C LYS A 145 -11.11 21.45 -7.38
N ILE A 146 -11.13 20.30 -8.05
CA ILE A 146 -12.31 19.44 -8.16
C ILE A 146 -12.21 18.14 -7.35
N LEU A 147 -11.05 17.87 -6.74
CA LEU A 147 -10.87 16.68 -5.91
C LEU A 147 -11.53 16.86 -4.54
N PRO A 148 -12.06 15.77 -3.94
CA PRO A 148 -12.56 15.82 -2.58
C PRO A 148 -11.42 16.13 -1.60
N SER A 149 -11.73 16.86 -0.54
CA SER A 149 -10.82 17.06 0.58
C SER A 149 -11.23 16.16 1.74
N LEU A 150 -10.28 15.49 2.37
CA LEU A 150 -10.51 14.83 3.64
C LEU A 150 -10.94 15.88 4.68
N LYS A 151 -12.09 15.66 5.29
CA LYS A 151 -12.64 16.53 6.34
C LYS A 151 -12.14 16.07 7.71
#